data_f1a7627df18afc2b4092889822f93d3c
#
_entry.id   f1a7627df18afc2b4092889822f93d3c
#
_cell.length_a   1.000
_cell.length_b   1.000
_cell.length_c   1.000
_cell.angle_alpha   90.00
_cell.angle_beta   90.00
_cell.angle_gamma   90.00
#
_symmetry.space_group_name_H-M   'P 1'
#
loop_
_entity.id
_entity.type
_entity.pdbx_description
1 polymer ?
#
loop_
_entity_poly.entity_id
_entity_poly.type
_entity_poly.pdbx_seq_one_letter_code
_entity_poly.pdbx_strand_id
1 'polypeptide(L)'
;MIKNEKFKNAINNIPQKVPPIWFMRQAGRYHSHYQNMRKKYSFIELCKNSDLASDVAIGPINEFDYDIAILFSDILFPLDSLGLGLNYNPGPTFSNLLSKNTSGLNKPLDEIENDLKFQTDALINTRKKLPKNKSLVGFVGGPWTLLSYGMGITKKSQIRNLHQEKTIEYILYEKLFPIIKSSISNQLENKAEIVYIFDTSAKQLEKNYFIEKY
;
A
#
# COMPACT_ATOMS: atom_id res chain seq x y z
N MET A 1 -17.53 -2.94 8.81
CA MET A 1 -18.42 -1.79 9.16
C MET A 1 -17.56 -0.66 9.71
N ILE A 2 -17.71 0.57 9.19
CA ILE A 2 -16.91 1.76 9.57
C ILE A 2 -17.21 2.13 11.01
N LYS A 3 -16.15 2.31 11.82
CA LYS A 3 -16.24 2.52 13.27
C LYS A 3 -16.34 4.00 13.66
N ASN A 4 -15.58 4.86 12.97
CA ASN A 4 -15.63 6.30 13.24
C ASN A 4 -16.84 6.92 12.57
N GLU A 5 -17.68 7.62 13.34
CA GLU A 5 -18.95 8.16 12.85
C GLU A 5 -18.74 9.28 11.81
N LYS A 6 -17.78 10.18 12.04
CA LYS A 6 -17.46 11.24 11.08
C LYS A 6 -17.01 10.63 9.74
N PHE A 7 -16.20 9.57 9.79
CA PHE A 7 -15.74 8.89 8.58
C PHE A 7 -16.90 8.20 7.86
N LYS A 8 -17.77 7.50 8.60
CA LYS A 8 -18.99 6.90 8.06
C LYS A 8 -19.89 7.94 7.38
N ASN A 9 -20.10 9.09 8.02
CA ASN A 9 -20.90 10.18 7.46
C ASN A 9 -20.26 10.73 6.17
N ALA A 10 -18.95 10.96 6.17
CA ALA A 10 -18.25 11.47 4.99
C ALA A 10 -18.39 10.54 3.77
N ILE A 11 -18.25 9.22 3.97
CA ILE A 11 -18.41 8.23 2.89
C ILE A 11 -19.85 8.15 2.37
N ASN A 12 -20.83 8.36 3.24
CA ASN A 12 -22.24 8.35 2.85
C ASN A 12 -22.76 9.73 2.39
N ASN A 13 -21.87 10.71 2.19
CA ASN A 13 -22.22 12.09 1.84
C ASN A 13 -23.21 12.76 2.81
N ILE A 14 -23.14 12.39 4.10
CA ILE A 14 -23.98 13.00 5.14
C ILE A 14 -23.28 14.28 5.62
N PRO A 15 -23.95 15.45 5.54
CA PRO A 15 -23.38 16.72 5.99
C PRO A 15 -23.01 16.69 7.48
N GLN A 16 -21.85 17.26 7.81
CA GLN A 16 -21.37 17.35 9.19
C GLN A 16 -20.50 18.59 9.38
N LYS A 17 -20.48 19.13 10.60
CA LYS A 17 -19.75 20.36 10.93
C LYS A 17 -18.23 20.19 10.87
N VAL A 18 -17.73 19.01 11.27
CA VAL A 18 -16.30 18.71 11.35
C VAL A 18 -16.03 17.44 10.52
N PRO A 19 -15.19 17.51 9.47
CA PRO A 19 -14.83 16.34 8.69
C PRO A 19 -13.95 15.38 9.50
N PRO A 20 -13.88 14.09 9.13
CA PRO A 20 -12.90 13.18 9.71
C PRO A 20 -11.48 13.60 9.29
N ILE A 21 -10.53 13.46 10.20
CA ILE A 21 -9.14 13.84 9.96
C ILE A 21 -8.25 12.60 9.93
N TRP A 22 -7.49 12.47 8.85
CA TRP A 22 -6.38 11.55 8.71
C TRP A 22 -5.43 12.03 7.62
N PHE A 23 -4.19 11.54 7.62
CA PHE A 23 -3.22 11.82 6.57
C PHE A 23 -2.59 10.54 6.07
N MET A 24 -2.39 10.44 4.75
CA MET A 24 -1.78 9.27 4.10
C MET A 24 -0.40 8.91 4.70
N ARG A 25 0.35 9.92 5.17
CA ARG A 25 1.66 9.75 5.80
C ARG A 25 1.67 10.31 7.22
N GLN A 26 0.63 10.00 8.01
CA GLN A 26 0.53 10.47 9.41
C GLN A 26 1.61 9.90 10.32
N ALA A 27 2.11 8.70 10.08
CA ALA A 27 3.36 8.22 10.65
C ALA A 27 4.52 8.60 9.70
N GLY A 28 5.41 9.49 10.14
CA GLY A 28 6.45 10.00 9.25
C GLY A 28 7.60 10.69 9.99
N ARG A 29 8.59 11.14 9.22
CA ARG A 29 9.84 11.74 9.75
C ARG A 29 9.67 13.00 10.59
N TYR A 30 8.53 13.65 10.56
CA TYR A 30 8.20 14.78 11.43
C TYR A 30 7.81 14.35 12.85
N HIS A 31 7.36 13.09 13.01
CA HIS A 31 6.76 12.57 14.24
C HIS A 31 7.84 11.95 15.15
N SER A 32 7.96 12.43 16.38
CA SER A 32 9.00 12.01 17.32
C SER A 32 8.95 10.51 17.66
N HIS A 33 7.74 9.97 17.85
CA HIS A 33 7.55 8.54 18.08
C HIS A 33 8.14 7.71 16.93
N TYR A 34 7.81 8.04 15.67
CA TYR A 34 8.38 7.37 14.50
C TYR A 34 9.90 7.51 14.41
N GLN A 35 10.44 8.70 14.66
CA GLN A 35 11.89 8.93 14.66
C GLN A 35 12.61 8.04 15.69
N ASN A 36 12.04 7.90 16.90
CA ASN A 36 12.61 7.05 17.95
C ASN A 36 12.59 5.56 17.58
N MET A 37 11.56 5.10 16.89
CA MET A 37 11.52 3.74 16.36
C MET A 37 12.55 3.55 15.22
N ARG A 38 12.71 4.53 14.33
CA ARG A 38 13.69 4.51 13.24
C ARG A 38 15.15 4.52 13.70
N LYS A 39 15.45 5.01 14.90
CA LYS A 39 16.78 4.90 15.50
C LYS A 39 17.15 3.46 15.87
N LYS A 40 16.16 2.60 16.11
CA LYS A 40 16.35 1.21 16.59
C LYS A 40 16.14 0.19 15.47
N TYR A 41 15.30 0.47 14.51
CA TYR A 41 14.86 -0.47 13.47
C TYR A 41 14.95 0.15 12.07
N SER A 42 15.33 -0.64 11.09
CA SER A 42 15.25 -0.27 9.68
C SER A 42 13.79 -0.08 9.25
N PHE A 43 13.56 0.56 8.11
CA PHE A 43 12.21 0.73 7.57
C PHE A 43 11.55 -0.62 7.26
N ILE A 44 12.31 -1.56 6.69
CA ILE A 44 11.81 -2.90 6.35
C ILE A 44 11.43 -3.67 7.63
N GLU A 45 12.25 -3.62 8.67
CA GLU A 45 11.93 -4.25 9.95
C GLU A 45 10.65 -3.68 10.56
N LEU A 46 10.49 -2.35 10.55
CA LEU A 46 9.26 -1.71 11.03
C LEU A 46 8.01 -2.14 10.23
N CYS A 47 8.14 -2.39 8.93
CA CYS A 47 7.01 -2.84 8.10
C CYS A 47 6.74 -4.34 8.26
N LYS A 48 7.79 -5.18 8.27
CA LYS A 48 7.65 -6.65 8.26
C LYS A 48 7.39 -7.24 9.66
N ASN A 49 7.65 -6.51 10.73
CA ASN A 49 7.24 -6.91 12.08
C ASN A 49 5.89 -6.29 12.41
N SER A 50 4.86 -7.11 12.51
CA SER A 50 3.47 -6.69 12.70
C SER A 50 3.22 -5.92 14.01
N ASP A 51 3.97 -6.18 15.07
CA ASP A 51 3.87 -5.45 16.33
C ASP A 51 4.48 -4.06 16.21
N LEU A 52 5.68 -3.96 15.61
CA LEU A 52 6.32 -2.67 15.34
C LEU A 52 5.50 -1.82 14.36
N ALA A 53 4.97 -2.42 13.29
CA ALA A 53 4.10 -1.73 12.34
C ALA A 53 2.85 -1.17 13.03
N SER A 54 2.24 -1.96 13.92
CA SER A 54 1.08 -1.50 14.69
C SER A 54 1.42 -0.37 15.65
N ASP A 55 2.59 -0.40 16.31
CA ASP A 55 3.04 0.67 17.20
C ASP A 55 3.28 1.98 16.43
N VAL A 56 3.87 1.87 15.25
CA VAL A 56 4.03 3.04 14.35
C VAL A 56 2.68 3.62 13.93
N ALA A 57 1.71 2.76 13.58
CA ALA A 57 0.38 3.20 13.14
C ALA A 57 -0.43 3.88 14.26
N ILE A 58 -0.27 3.44 15.51
CA ILE A 58 -0.99 3.97 16.68
C ILE A 58 -0.38 5.28 17.19
N GLY A 59 0.92 5.50 17.01
CA GLY A 59 1.59 6.73 17.50
C GLY A 59 0.85 8.03 17.15
N PRO A 60 0.53 8.31 15.88
CA PRO A 60 -0.20 9.52 15.48
C PRO A 60 -1.62 9.61 16.05
N ILE A 61 -2.28 8.48 16.28
CA ILE A 61 -3.61 8.46 16.89
C ILE A 61 -3.53 8.93 18.34
N ASN A 62 -2.55 8.44 19.08
CA ASN A 62 -2.37 8.80 20.48
C ASN A 62 -1.93 10.27 20.68
N GLU A 63 -1.13 10.80 19.74
CA GLU A 63 -0.59 12.16 19.87
C GLU A 63 -1.54 13.23 19.33
N PHE A 64 -2.19 12.97 18.19
CA PHE A 64 -2.98 13.98 17.47
C PHE A 64 -4.49 13.68 17.44
N ASP A 65 -4.94 12.61 18.05
CA ASP A 65 -6.35 12.18 18.09
C ASP A 65 -7.03 12.06 16.70
N TYR A 66 -6.26 11.69 15.67
CA TYR A 66 -6.84 11.48 14.34
C TYR A 66 -8.00 10.47 14.35
N ASP A 67 -8.96 10.68 13.46
CA ASP A 67 -10.17 9.87 13.38
C ASP A 67 -9.94 8.49 12.77
N ILE A 68 -8.88 8.34 11.98
CA ILE A 68 -8.59 7.13 11.20
C ILE A 68 -7.12 6.75 11.32
N ALA A 69 -6.85 5.51 11.72
CA ALA A 69 -5.53 4.89 11.60
C ALA A 69 -5.35 4.29 10.21
N ILE A 70 -4.14 4.31 9.70
CA ILE A 70 -3.77 3.65 8.45
C ILE A 70 -2.70 2.60 8.72
N LEU A 71 -2.78 1.46 8.02
CA LEU A 71 -1.73 0.44 8.00
C LEU A 71 -0.36 1.11 7.80
N PHE A 72 0.64 0.74 8.62
CA PHE A 72 2.01 1.12 8.35
C PHE A 72 2.71 0.03 7.52
N SER A 73 2.95 0.32 6.25
CA SER A 73 3.57 -0.58 5.28
C SER A 73 4.09 0.23 4.07
N ASP A 74 4.49 -0.48 3.01
CA ASP A 74 4.80 0.11 1.71
C ASP A 74 4.03 -0.60 0.59
N ILE A 75 3.71 0.15 -0.47
CA ILE A 75 3.01 -0.35 -1.65
C ILE A 75 3.84 -1.33 -2.48
N LEU A 76 5.17 -1.36 -2.30
CA LEU A 76 6.11 -2.07 -3.17
C LEU A 76 6.43 -3.51 -2.70
N PHE A 77 5.96 -3.93 -1.53
CA PHE A 77 6.20 -5.30 -1.05
C PHE A 77 5.69 -6.42 -1.99
N PRO A 78 4.61 -6.24 -2.77
CA PRO A 78 4.28 -7.22 -3.82
C PRO A 78 5.40 -7.46 -4.83
N LEU A 79 6.16 -6.42 -5.18
CA LEU A 79 7.31 -6.55 -6.07
C LEU A 79 8.49 -7.25 -5.37
N ASP A 80 8.67 -7.05 -4.07
CA ASP A 80 9.65 -7.80 -3.27
C ASP A 80 9.32 -9.29 -3.25
N SER A 81 8.06 -9.65 -3.05
CA SER A 81 7.58 -11.04 -3.12
C SER A 81 7.79 -11.67 -4.49
N LEU A 82 7.73 -10.90 -5.56
CA LEU A 82 8.09 -11.34 -6.92
C LEU A 82 9.62 -11.44 -7.15
N GLY A 83 10.44 -11.30 -6.10
CA GLY A 83 11.88 -11.49 -6.18
C GLY A 83 12.66 -10.32 -6.78
N LEU A 84 12.08 -9.12 -6.82
CA LEU A 84 12.79 -7.94 -7.33
C LEU A 84 13.87 -7.42 -6.34
N GLY A 85 13.84 -7.85 -5.07
CA GLY A 85 14.84 -7.47 -4.07
C GLY A 85 14.75 -5.99 -3.71
N LEU A 86 13.65 -5.64 -3.05
CA LEU A 86 13.36 -4.28 -2.59
C LEU A 86 14.31 -3.84 -1.47
N ASN A 87 14.87 -2.67 -1.62
CA ASN A 87 15.75 -2.04 -0.64
C ASN A 87 15.42 -0.54 -0.48
N TYR A 88 15.88 0.07 0.64
CA TYR A 88 15.65 1.50 0.92
C TYR A 88 16.96 2.19 1.32
N ASN A 89 17.53 2.98 0.38
CA ASN A 89 18.73 3.77 0.65
C ASN A 89 18.83 5.00 -0.30
N PRO A 90 18.40 6.18 0.07
CA PRO A 90 17.37 6.54 1.07
C PRO A 90 15.94 6.25 0.61
N GLY A 91 15.71 6.05 -0.68
CA GLY A 91 14.41 5.69 -1.29
C GLY A 91 14.37 4.23 -1.72
N PRO A 92 13.22 3.76 -2.26
CA PRO A 92 13.08 2.40 -2.74
C PRO A 92 13.97 2.15 -3.96
N THR A 93 14.70 1.04 -3.93
CA THR A 93 15.51 0.52 -5.03
C THR A 93 15.28 -0.98 -5.19
N PHE A 94 15.50 -1.51 -6.39
CA PHE A 94 15.38 -2.92 -6.69
C PHE A 94 16.67 -3.48 -7.23
N SER A 95 17.05 -4.67 -6.75
CA SER A 95 18.23 -5.40 -7.29
C SER A 95 17.95 -5.97 -8.68
N ASN A 96 16.69 -6.33 -8.94
CA ASN A 96 16.20 -6.87 -10.21
C ASN A 96 15.05 -6.03 -10.75
N LEU A 97 14.84 -6.05 -12.06
CA LEU A 97 13.71 -5.38 -12.72
C LEU A 97 12.97 -6.38 -13.62
N LEU A 98 11.65 -6.25 -13.73
CA LEU A 98 10.81 -7.06 -14.64
C LEU A 98 11.21 -6.89 -16.10
N SER A 99 11.79 -5.76 -16.47
CA SER A 99 12.36 -5.50 -17.80
C SER A 99 13.59 -6.38 -18.12
N LYS A 100 14.22 -6.98 -17.12
CA LYS A 100 15.43 -7.82 -17.27
C LYS A 100 15.20 -9.28 -16.86
N ASN A 101 14.33 -9.52 -15.90
CA ASN A 101 14.06 -10.85 -15.36
C ASN A 101 12.58 -10.98 -14.94
N THR A 102 11.88 -11.87 -15.60
CA THR A 102 10.45 -12.15 -15.34
C THR A 102 10.21 -13.45 -14.57
N SER A 103 11.26 -14.14 -14.10
CA SER A 103 11.12 -15.45 -13.43
C SER A 103 10.21 -15.40 -12.20
N GLY A 104 10.24 -14.31 -11.43
CA GLY A 104 9.37 -14.10 -10.27
C GLY A 104 7.87 -14.02 -10.60
N LEU A 105 7.51 -13.75 -11.86
CA LEU A 105 6.12 -13.75 -12.31
C LEU A 105 5.48 -15.15 -12.31
N ASN A 106 6.27 -16.21 -12.23
CA ASN A 106 5.79 -17.59 -12.13
C ASN A 106 5.48 -18.01 -10.69
N LYS A 107 5.78 -17.17 -9.69
CA LYS A 107 5.48 -17.45 -8.29
C LYS A 107 3.97 -17.62 -8.08
N PRO A 108 3.52 -18.72 -7.43
CA PRO A 108 2.11 -18.93 -7.11
C PRO A 108 1.52 -17.82 -6.24
N LEU A 109 0.23 -17.54 -6.42
CA LEU A 109 -0.44 -16.45 -5.70
C LEU A 109 -0.49 -16.68 -4.18
N ASP A 110 -0.70 -17.92 -3.76
CA ASP A 110 -0.72 -18.31 -2.34
C ASP A 110 0.63 -18.11 -1.65
N GLU A 111 1.73 -18.32 -2.34
CA GLU A 111 3.06 -18.00 -1.82
C GLU A 111 3.26 -16.48 -1.67
N ILE A 112 2.74 -15.69 -2.62
CA ILE A 112 2.78 -14.22 -2.54
C ILE A 112 1.92 -13.73 -1.38
N GLU A 113 0.73 -14.29 -1.20
CA GLU A 113 -0.15 -14.00 -0.07
C GLU A 113 0.52 -14.28 1.27
N ASN A 114 1.21 -15.42 1.37
CA ASN A 114 1.97 -15.77 2.57
C ASN A 114 3.12 -14.79 2.85
N ASP A 115 3.86 -14.38 1.82
CA ASP A 115 4.92 -13.37 1.95
C ASP A 115 4.38 -12.01 2.43
N LEU A 116 3.14 -11.66 2.07
CA LEU A 116 2.50 -10.40 2.42
C LEU A 116 1.68 -10.48 3.73
N LYS A 117 1.63 -11.64 4.37
CA LYS A 117 0.83 -11.89 5.58
C LYS A 117 1.15 -10.91 6.73
N PHE A 118 2.38 -10.41 6.83
CA PHE A 118 2.75 -9.42 7.85
C PHE A 118 1.90 -8.14 7.78
N GLN A 119 1.34 -7.77 6.61
CA GLN A 119 0.46 -6.62 6.46
C GLN A 119 -0.90 -6.87 7.13
N THR A 120 -1.47 -8.05 6.96
CA THR A 120 -2.72 -8.42 7.61
C THR A 120 -2.55 -8.63 9.11
N ASP A 121 -1.43 -9.22 9.53
CA ASP A 121 -1.10 -9.34 10.95
C ASP A 121 -0.92 -7.96 11.61
N ALA A 122 -0.32 -6.99 10.90
CA ALA A 122 -0.21 -5.61 11.37
C ALA A 122 -1.59 -4.92 11.50
N LEU A 123 -2.52 -5.16 10.58
CA LEU A 123 -3.89 -4.65 10.69
C LEU A 123 -4.61 -5.23 11.92
N ILE A 124 -4.51 -6.54 12.14
CA ILE A 124 -5.07 -7.21 13.31
C ILE A 124 -4.51 -6.62 14.60
N ASN A 125 -3.18 -6.45 14.69
CA ASN A 125 -2.52 -5.91 15.87
C ASN A 125 -2.84 -4.43 16.08
N THR A 126 -2.92 -3.63 15.00
CA THR A 126 -3.36 -2.23 15.07
C THR A 126 -4.80 -2.15 15.59
N ARG A 127 -5.71 -2.98 15.07
CA ARG A 127 -7.11 -2.97 15.52
C ARG A 127 -7.27 -3.30 17.00
N LYS A 128 -6.43 -4.18 17.56
CA LYS A 128 -6.45 -4.52 19.01
C LYS A 128 -6.08 -3.32 19.87
N LYS A 129 -5.15 -2.47 19.42
CA LYS A 129 -4.63 -1.30 20.14
C LYS A 129 -5.48 -0.04 19.91
N LEU A 130 -6.18 0.04 18.78
CA LEU A 130 -6.91 1.24 18.34
C LEU A 130 -8.23 1.40 19.11
N PRO A 131 -8.56 2.60 19.62
CA PRO A 131 -9.85 2.89 20.26
C PRO A 131 -11.04 2.48 19.38
N LYS A 132 -12.13 2.03 20.01
CA LYS A 132 -13.29 1.46 19.30
C LYS A 132 -14.00 2.47 18.38
N ASN A 133 -13.91 3.75 18.67
CA ASN A 133 -14.50 4.85 17.89
C ASN A 133 -13.59 5.40 16.78
N LYS A 134 -12.41 4.83 16.59
CA LYS A 134 -11.49 5.16 15.49
C LYS A 134 -11.58 4.11 14.39
N SER A 135 -11.53 4.54 13.14
CA SER A 135 -11.50 3.65 11.98
C SER A 135 -10.08 3.19 11.64
N LEU A 136 -9.97 2.05 10.95
CA LEU A 136 -8.71 1.50 10.47
C LEU A 136 -8.83 1.26 8.96
N VAL A 137 -7.90 1.82 8.19
CA VAL A 137 -7.84 1.64 6.75
C VAL A 137 -6.55 0.94 6.33
N GLY A 138 -6.68 0.13 5.28
CA GLY A 138 -5.56 -0.47 4.59
C GLY A 138 -5.22 0.29 3.31
N PHE A 139 -4.20 -0.17 2.60
CA PHE A 139 -3.87 0.33 1.28
C PHE A 139 -3.08 -0.68 0.45
N VAL A 140 -3.12 -0.49 -0.87
CA VAL A 140 -2.32 -1.22 -1.85
C VAL A 140 -1.73 -0.26 -2.87
N GLY A 141 -0.64 -0.68 -3.51
CA GLY A 141 -0.16 -0.01 -4.72
C GLY A 141 -1.09 -0.28 -5.89
N GLY A 142 -1.39 0.74 -6.68
CA GLY A 142 -2.14 0.56 -7.92
C GLY A 142 -1.30 -0.13 -8.98
N PRO A 143 -1.93 -0.84 -9.94
CA PRO A 143 -1.25 -1.71 -10.89
C PRO A 143 -0.24 -0.97 -11.76
N TRP A 144 -0.57 0.24 -12.22
CA TRP A 144 0.33 1.02 -13.05
C TRP A 144 1.54 1.56 -12.28
N THR A 145 1.35 1.93 -11.01
CA THR A 145 2.47 2.30 -10.13
C THR A 145 3.38 1.11 -9.86
N LEU A 146 2.84 -0.07 -9.54
CA LEU A 146 3.64 -1.27 -9.34
C LEU A 146 4.39 -1.66 -10.63
N LEU A 147 3.72 -1.65 -11.78
CA LEU A 147 4.36 -1.89 -13.05
C LEU A 147 5.53 -0.92 -13.30
N SER A 148 5.29 0.38 -13.11
CA SER A 148 6.30 1.40 -13.33
C SER A 148 7.54 1.17 -12.48
N TYR A 149 7.37 0.87 -11.19
CA TYR A 149 8.49 0.53 -10.32
C TYR A 149 9.17 -0.78 -10.73
N GLY A 150 8.39 -1.84 -10.98
CA GLY A 150 8.93 -3.15 -11.37
C GLY A 150 9.70 -3.13 -12.67
N MET A 151 9.30 -2.29 -13.62
CA MET A 151 9.99 -2.08 -14.90
C MET A 151 11.18 -1.10 -14.83
N GLY A 152 11.35 -0.38 -13.70
CA GLY A 152 12.35 0.66 -13.55
C GLY A 152 12.05 1.94 -14.36
N ILE A 153 10.78 2.24 -14.59
CA ILE A 153 10.36 3.41 -15.38
C ILE A 153 10.44 4.66 -14.50
N THR A 154 11.32 5.57 -14.86
CA THR A 154 11.54 6.83 -14.14
C THR A 154 11.04 8.07 -14.87
N LYS A 155 10.80 7.98 -16.18
CA LYS A 155 10.42 9.11 -17.04
C LYS A 155 9.09 8.87 -17.76
N LYS A 156 8.26 9.92 -17.85
CA LYS A 156 6.96 9.90 -18.54
C LYS A 156 7.04 9.45 -20.01
N SER A 157 8.14 9.77 -20.70
CA SER A 157 8.34 9.39 -22.10
C SER A 157 8.48 7.87 -22.32
N GLN A 158 8.90 7.14 -21.29
CA GLN A 158 9.05 5.67 -21.35
C GLN A 158 7.71 4.93 -21.26
N ILE A 159 6.66 5.60 -20.78
CA ILE A 159 5.34 4.97 -20.53
C ILE A 159 4.44 5.04 -21.79
N ARG A 160 4.64 6.06 -22.66
CA ARG A 160 3.71 6.35 -23.76
C ARG A 160 3.43 5.16 -24.71
N ASN A 161 4.36 4.26 -24.87
CA ASN A 161 4.23 3.11 -25.80
C ASN A 161 4.13 1.76 -25.09
N LEU A 162 4.35 1.70 -23.76
CA LEU A 162 4.38 0.45 -23.02
C LEU A 162 3.03 -0.28 -22.98
N HIS A 163 1.92 0.47 -22.94
CA HIS A 163 0.57 -0.12 -22.90
C HIS A 163 0.17 -0.87 -24.20
N GLN A 164 0.95 -0.73 -25.26
CA GLN A 164 0.72 -1.44 -26.53
C GLN A 164 1.50 -2.78 -26.63
N GLU A 165 2.36 -3.07 -25.64
CA GLU A 165 3.15 -4.29 -25.62
C GLU A 165 2.37 -5.43 -24.93
N LYS A 166 2.17 -6.55 -25.61
CA LYS A 166 1.51 -7.75 -25.05
C LYS A 166 2.11 -8.23 -23.74
N THR A 167 3.41 -8.07 -23.56
CA THR A 167 4.10 -8.39 -22.31
C THR A 167 3.62 -7.54 -21.14
N ILE A 168 3.35 -6.25 -21.37
CA ILE A 168 2.85 -5.33 -20.35
C ILE A 168 1.42 -5.68 -19.94
N GLU A 169 0.56 -5.95 -20.92
CA GLU A 169 -0.80 -6.42 -20.65
C GLU A 169 -0.80 -7.71 -19.83
N TYR A 170 0.05 -8.67 -20.19
CA TYR A 170 0.22 -9.90 -19.42
C TYR A 170 0.65 -9.64 -17.97
N ILE A 171 1.66 -8.80 -17.74
CA ILE A 171 2.13 -8.47 -16.39
C ILE A 171 1.01 -7.78 -15.60
N LEU A 172 0.30 -6.85 -16.21
CA LEU A 172 -0.79 -6.14 -15.55
C LEU A 172 -1.94 -7.08 -15.19
N TYR A 173 -2.55 -7.71 -16.20
CA TYR A 173 -3.82 -8.41 -16.02
C TYR A 173 -3.66 -9.79 -15.40
N GLU A 174 -2.60 -10.52 -15.77
CA GLU A 174 -2.42 -11.92 -15.33
C GLU A 174 -1.56 -12.02 -14.06
N LYS A 175 -0.85 -10.94 -13.67
CA LYS A 175 0.03 -10.97 -12.49
C LYS A 175 -0.32 -9.93 -11.47
N LEU A 176 -0.23 -8.63 -11.79
CA LEU A 176 -0.39 -7.58 -10.80
C LEU A 176 -1.85 -7.43 -10.33
N PHE A 177 -2.83 -7.50 -11.22
CA PHE A 177 -4.25 -7.41 -10.81
C PHE A 177 -4.66 -8.54 -9.85
N PRO A 178 -4.36 -9.83 -10.09
CA PRO A 178 -4.64 -10.88 -9.11
C PRO A 178 -4.01 -10.63 -7.74
N ILE A 179 -2.74 -10.21 -7.70
CA ILE A 179 -2.03 -9.91 -6.44
C ILE A 179 -2.69 -8.75 -5.70
N ILE A 180 -3.03 -7.66 -6.41
CA ILE A 180 -3.67 -6.49 -5.82
C ILE A 180 -5.07 -6.86 -5.30
N LYS A 181 -5.86 -7.59 -6.09
CA LYS A 181 -7.19 -8.05 -5.70
C LYS A 181 -7.14 -8.91 -4.44
N SER A 182 -6.24 -9.88 -4.39
CA SER A 182 -6.02 -10.72 -3.22
C SER A 182 -5.60 -9.88 -2.01
N SER A 183 -4.65 -8.95 -2.18
CA SER A 183 -4.19 -8.06 -1.10
C SER A 183 -5.33 -7.19 -0.55
N ILE A 184 -6.22 -6.69 -1.41
CA ILE A 184 -7.42 -5.93 -1.00
C ILE A 184 -8.35 -6.83 -0.17
N SER A 185 -8.69 -8.02 -0.67
CA SER A 185 -9.56 -8.97 0.03
C SER A 185 -8.99 -9.35 1.39
N ASN A 186 -7.71 -9.73 1.44
CA ASN A 186 -7.03 -10.11 2.66
C ASN A 186 -7.00 -8.97 3.70
N GLN A 187 -6.78 -7.72 3.28
CA GLN A 187 -6.80 -6.58 4.20
C GLN A 187 -8.23 -6.31 4.74
N LEU A 188 -9.26 -6.40 3.90
CA LEU A 188 -10.67 -6.21 4.33
C LEU A 188 -11.11 -7.30 5.30
N GLU A 189 -10.78 -8.55 5.04
CA GLU A 189 -11.07 -9.69 5.93
C GLU A 189 -10.32 -9.59 7.26
N ASN A 190 -9.14 -8.95 7.26
CA ASN A 190 -8.27 -8.81 8.43
C ASN A 190 -8.28 -7.41 9.04
N LYS A 191 -9.47 -6.82 9.21
CA LYS A 191 -9.78 -5.62 10.02
C LYS A 191 -9.64 -4.27 9.34
N ALA A 192 -9.18 -4.15 8.11
CA ALA A 192 -9.34 -2.91 7.37
C ALA A 192 -10.83 -2.65 7.10
N GLU A 193 -11.29 -1.42 7.30
CA GLU A 193 -12.67 -1.01 7.05
C GLU A 193 -12.85 -0.53 5.60
N ILE A 194 -11.77 0.01 5.03
CA ILE A 194 -11.60 0.43 3.64
C ILE A 194 -10.15 0.16 3.24
N VAL A 195 -9.93 -0.10 1.96
CA VAL A 195 -8.58 -0.20 1.36
C VAL A 195 -8.44 0.86 0.27
N TYR A 196 -7.42 1.72 0.39
CA TYR A 196 -7.08 2.71 -0.62
C TYR A 196 -6.15 2.12 -1.68
N ILE A 197 -6.37 2.46 -2.95
CA ILE A 197 -5.48 2.13 -4.06
C ILE A 197 -4.65 3.36 -4.40
N PHE A 198 -3.34 3.31 -4.19
CA PHE A 198 -2.43 4.42 -4.50
C PHE A 198 -1.76 4.22 -5.85
N ASP A 199 -2.29 4.87 -6.89
CA ASP A 199 -1.79 4.73 -8.25
C ASP A 199 -1.27 6.05 -8.84
N THR A 200 -0.19 6.54 -8.27
CA THR A 200 0.43 7.82 -8.66
C THR A 200 0.89 7.83 -10.12
N SER A 201 1.33 6.69 -10.66
CA SER A 201 1.82 6.59 -12.03
C SER A 201 0.68 6.55 -13.06
N ALA A 202 -0.55 6.22 -12.67
CA ALA A 202 -1.72 6.21 -13.56
C ALA A 202 -1.98 7.57 -14.22
N LYS A 203 -1.63 8.69 -13.56
CA LYS A 203 -1.70 10.05 -14.13
C LYS A 203 -0.86 10.24 -15.41
N GLN A 204 0.03 9.31 -15.72
CA GLN A 204 0.90 9.34 -16.90
C GLN A 204 0.26 8.67 -18.11
N LEU A 205 -0.82 7.91 -17.89
CA LEU A 205 -1.60 7.26 -18.95
C LEU A 205 -2.32 8.29 -19.80
N GLU A 206 -2.54 7.96 -21.07
CA GLU A 206 -3.42 8.74 -21.92
C GLU A 206 -4.88 8.56 -21.46
N LYS A 207 -5.66 9.64 -21.57
CA LYS A 207 -7.03 9.67 -21.06
C LYS A 207 -7.90 8.53 -21.61
N ASN A 208 -7.83 8.28 -22.91
CA ASN A 208 -8.64 7.24 -23.54
C ASN A 208 -8.23 5.85 -23.05
N TYR A 209 -6.94 5.57 -22.95
CA TYR A 209 -6.46 4.31 -22.39
C TYR A 209 -6.92 4.13 -20.94
N PHE A 210 -6.81 5.17 -20.11
CA PHE A 210 -7.27 5.12 -18.72
C PHE A 210 -8.77 4.82 -18.61
N ILE A 211 -9.60 5.42 -19.47
CA ILE A 211 -11.06 5.21 -19.40
C ILE A 211 -11.49 3.84 -19.93
N GLU A 212 -10.84 3.36 -21.00
CA GLU A 212 -11.28 2.16 -21.72
C GLU A 212 -10.65 0.85 -21.24
N LYS A 213 -9.45 0.91 -20.70
CA LYS A 213 -8.61 -0.25 -20.42
C LYS A 213 -8.16 -0.37 -18.96
N TYR A 214 -8.23 0.71 -18.19
CA TYR A 214 -7.75 0.76 -16.83
C TYR A 214 -8.85 0.99 -15.81
#